data_97405cadbdd7c0c0a989e751e1f81a8e
#
_entry.id   97405cadbdd7c0c0a989e751e1f81a8e
#
_cell.length_a   1.000
_cell.length_b   1.000
_cell.length_c   1.000
_cell.angle_alpha   90.00
_cell.angle_beta   90.00
_cell.angle_gamma   90.00
#
_symmetry.space_group_name_H-M   'P 1'
#
loop_
_entity.id
_entity.type
_entity.pdbx_description
1 polymer ?
#
loop_
_entity_poly.entity_id
_entity_poly.type
_entity_poly.pdbx_seq_one_letter_code
_entity_poly.pdbx_strand_id
1 'polypeptide(L)'
;MLREAGTPCVFWGDLFGTPETSDLPAVTELPLLMTMRRALAHGPQHDALDDPDVVGFAREGDEAHPGSGLAVVLSDRRAATKRLHVGARHAGEQWICVLGGHEPVTIGDDGNVELPVSDGGLSVYAPEAARPILDSAEQHLLRQR
;
A
#
# COMPACT_ATOMS: atom_id res chain seq x y z
N MET A 1 3.33 -4.45 -8.13
CA MET A 1 4.45 -3.55 -7.72
C MET A 1 4.84 -3.73 -6.25
N LEU A 2 3.94 -3.66 -5.29
CA LEU A 2 4.26 -3.73 -3.85
C LEU A 2 4.48 -5.16 -3.32
N ARG A 3 3.88 -6.15 -3.97
CA ARG A 3 3.79 -7.51 -3.48
C ARG A 3 5.10 -8.29 -3.57
N GLU A 4 5.78 -8.31 -4.67
CA GLU A 4 6.89 -9.25 -4.92
C GLU A 4 8.27 -8.59 -4.83
N ALA A 5 9.28 -9.41 -4.53
CA ALA A 5 10.67 -9.04 -4.71
C ALA A 5 10.99 -8.84 -6.20
N GLY A 6 12.10 -8.19 -6.49
CA GLY A 6 12.53 -7.90 -7.86
C GLY A 6 12.32 -6.44 -8.25
N THR A 7 12.59 -6.13 -9.50
CA THR A 7 12.49 -4.78 -10.05
C THR A 7 11.14 -4.60 -10.75
N PRO A 8 10.24 -3.76 -10.25
CA PRO A 8 8.98 -3.48 -10.92
C PRO A 8 9.24 -2.72 -12.23
N CYS A 9 8.49 -3.08 -13.26
CA CYS A 9 8.45 -2.33 -14.50
C CYS A 9 7.22 -1.43 -14.49
N VAL A 10 7.40 -0.15 -14.73
CA VAL A 10 6.35 0.85 -14.79
C VAL A 10 6.29 1.41 -16.22
N PHE A 11 5.10 1.44 -16.79
CA PHE A 11 4.89 2.00 -18.11
C PHE A 11 5.01 3.54 -18.07
N TRP A 12 5.70 4.11 -19.05
CA TRP A 12 5.91 5.56 -19.14
C TRP A 12 4.59 6.36 -19.11
N GLY A 13 3.57 5.88 -19.83
CA GLY A 13 2.26 6.52 -19.90
C GLY A 13 1.54 6.57 -18.56
N ASP A 14 1.77 5.59 -17.67
CA ASP A 14 1.17 5.61 -16.33
C ASP A 14 1.76 6.72 -15.46
N LEU A 15 3.03 7.07 -15.66
CA LEU A 15 3.69 8.15 -14.91
C LEU A 15 3.39 9.54 -15.47
N PHE A 16 3.32 9.69 -16.79
CA PHE A 16 3.31 11.01 -17.45
C PHE A 16 2.06 11.26 -18.28
N GLY A 17 1.20 10.25 -18.42
CA GLY A 17 0.08 10.29 -19.36
C GLY A 17 0.51 10.05 -20.82
N THR A 18 -0.45 9.95 -21.70
CA THR A 18 -0.24 9.75 -23.14
C THR A 18 -1.09 10.69 -23.98
N PRO A 19 -0.95 12.02 -23.81
CA PRO A 19 -1.83 13.00 -24.48
C PRO A 19 -1.75 12.94 -26.01
N GLU A 20 -0.61 12.52 -26.55
CA GLU A 20 -0.38 12.48 -28.00
C GLU A 20 -0.97 11.23 -28.69
N THR A 21 -1.18 10.14 -27.92
CA THR A 21 -1.55 8.84 -28.51
C THR A 21 -2.91 8.32 -28.09
N SER A 22 -3.35 8.56 -26.87
CA SER A 22 -4.59 7.98 -26.34
C SER A 22 -5.31 8.85 -25.32
N ASP A 23 -4.82 10.06 -25.06
CA ASP A 23 -5.40 11.00 -24.10
C ASP A 23 -5.65 10.41 -22.71
N LEU A 24 -4.79 9.47 -22.28
CA LEU A 24 -4.86 8.87 -20.97
C LEU A 24 -4.09 9.73 -19.95
N PRO A 25 -4.72 10.08 -18.83
CA PRO A 25 -4.04 10.83 -17.78
C PRO A 25 -2.99 9.97 -17.06
N ALA A 26 -2.02 10.63 -16.43
CA ALA A 26 -1.09 9.97 -15.52
C ALA A 26 -1.83 9.40 -14.30
N VAL A 27 -1.34 8.28 -13.78
CA VAL A 27 -1.81 7.69 -12.51
C VAL A 27 -1.18 8.47 -11.35
N THR A 28 -1.97 9.31 -10.71
CA THR A 28 -1.48 10.29 -9.71
C THR A 28 -0.87 9.65 -8.47
N GLU A 29 -1.33 8.46 -8.08
CA GLU A 29 -0.88 7.71 -6.91
C GLU A 29 0.42 6.92 -7.16
N LEU A 30 0.78 6.71 -8.42
CA LEU A 30 1.88 5.82 -8.79
C LEU A 30 3.24 6.24 -8.20
N PRO A 31 3.64 7.51 -8.20
CA PRO A 31 4.88 7.93 -7.57
C PRO A 31 4.91 7.69 -6.04
N LEU A 32 3.79 7.87 -5.35
CA LEU A 32 3.66 7.52 -3.93
C LEU A 32 3.86 6.02 -3.73
N LEU A 33 3.20 5.18 -4.53
CA LEU A 33 3.35 3.72 -4.49
C LEU A 33 4.79 3.27 -4.78
N MET A 34 5.50 3.95 -5.68
CA MET A 34 6.93 3.70 -5.95
C MET A 34 7.81 4.03 -4.73
N THR A 35 7.51 5.13 -4.03
CA THR A 35 8.20 5.49 -2.78
C THR A 35 7.92 4.47 -1.69
N MET A 36 6.66 4.05 -1.52
CA MET A 36 6.28 3.00 -0.58
C MET A 36 6.98 1.67 -0.88
N ARG A 37 7.07 1.30 -2.16
CA ARG A 37 7.82 0.11 -2.58
C ARG A 37 9.24 0.14 -2.05
N ARG A 38 9.91 1.25 -2.24
CA ARG A 38 11.31 1.42 -1.86
C ARG A 38 11.52 1.44 -0.35
N ALA A 39 10.62 2.11 0.37
CA ALA A 39 10.79 2.38 1.79
C ALA A 39 10.15 1.33 2.70
N LEU A 40 9.02 0.75 2.30
CA LEU A 40 8.16 -0.02 3.20
C LEU A 40 7.96 -1.49 2.78
N ALA A 41 8.13 -1.85 1.50
CA ALA A 41 7.84 -3.20 1.02
C ALA A 41 8.99 -4.18 1.26
N HIS A 42 9.34 -4.41 2.53
CA HIS A 42 10.42 -5.28 2.97
C HIS A 42 9.91 -6.45 3.83
N GLY A 43 10.80 -7.39 4.12
CA GLY A 43 10.54 -8.53 5.01
C GLY A 43 9.62 -9.61 4.40
N PRO A 44 9.18 -10.57 5.22
CA PRO A 44 8.29 -11.65 4.80
C PRO A 44 6.98 -11.13 4.20
N GLN A 45 6.44 -11.90 3.26
CA GLN A 45 5.17 -11.61 2.61
C GLN A 45 4.12 -12.63 3.02
N HIS A 46 2.92 -12.14 3.33
CA HIS A 46 1.74 -12.94 3.64
C HIS A 46 0.63 -12.60 2.65
N ASP A 47 0.17 -13.62 1.94
CA ASP A 47 -0.91 -13.49 0.97
C ASP A 47 -2.24 -13.99 1.56
N ALA A 48 -3.33 -13.32 1.23
CA ALA A 48 -4.71 -13.71 1.51
C ALA A 48 -5.51 -13.66 0.21
N LEU A 49 -5.42 -14.75 -0.56
CA LEU A 49 -5.99 -14.90 -1.90
C LEU A 49 -7.17 -15.89 -1.92
N ASP A 50 -7.80 -16.09 -0.78
CA ASP A 50 -8.88 -17.05 -0.53
C ASP A 50 -10.26 -16.61 -1.04
N ASP A 51 -10.42 -15.33 -1.36
CA ASP A 51 -11.66 -14.76 -1.90
C ASP A 51 -11.37 -14.19 -3.31
N PRO A 52 -12.06 -14.64 -4.37
CA PRO A 52 -11.78 -14.19 -5.73
C PRO A 52 -12.10 -12.71 -5.96
N ASP A 53 -13.02 -12.13 -5.20
CA ASP A 53 -13.46 -10.74 -5.34
C ASP A 53 -12.70 -9.79 -4.41
N VAL A 54 -12.07 -10.31 -3.35
CA VAL A 54 -11.34 -9.52 -2.35
C VAL A 54 -10.04 -10.20 -1.97
N VAL A 55 -8.97 -9.70 -2.49
CA VAL A 55 -7.62 -10.23 -2.22
C VAL A 55 -6.80 -9.25 -1.40
N GLY A 56 -5.83 -9.76 -0.67
CA GLY A 56 -4.92 -8.94 0.09
C GLY A 56 -3.55 -9.57 0.25
N PHE A 57 -2.59 -8.76 0.61
CA PHE A 57 -1.26 -9.21 1.02
C PHE A 57 -0.63 -8.20 1.97
N ALA A 58 0.34 -8.67 2.74
CA ALA A 58 1.14 -7.84 3.63
C ALA A 58 2.64 -8.11 3.46
N ARG A 59 3.44 -7.11 3.76
CA ARG A 59 4.89 -7.20 3.97
C ARG A 59 5.17 -6.81 5.40
N GLU A 60 5.83 -7.70 6.17
CA GLU A 60 6.05 -7.47 7.61
C GLU A 60 7.05 -6.36 7.92
N GLY A 61 7.82 -5.93 6.94
CA GLY A 61 9.02 -5.16 7.23
C GLY A 61 10.16 -6.02 7.77
N ASP A 62 11.32 -5.42 7.96
CA ASP A 62 12.49 -6.07 8.53
C ASP A 62 13.34 -5.12 9.39
N GLU A 63 14.34 -5.65 10.06
CA GLU A 63 15.22 -4.87 10.94
C GLU A 63 16.21 -3.99 10.17
N ALA A 64 16.54 -4.38 8.93
CA ALA A 64 17.42 -3.60 8.07
C ALA A 64 16.74 -2.31 7.55
N HIS A 65 15.40 -2.30 7.58
CA HIS A 65 14.58 -1.15 7.17
C HIS A 65 13.61 -0.78 8.30
N PRO A 66 14.09 -0.09 9.35
CA PRO A 66 13.26 0.29 10.50
C PRO A 66 12.03 1.10 10.08
N GLY A 67 10.86 0.75 10.63
CA GLY A 67 9.58 1.38 10.27
C GLY A 67 8.97 0.88 8.96
N SER A 68 9.59 -0.11 8.30
CA SER A 68 9.02 -0.76 7.12
C SER A 68 7.87 -1.70 7.49
N GLY A 69 7.05 -1.99 6.51
CA GLY A 69 5.85 -2.79 6.59
C GLY A 69 4.73 -2.14 5.78
N LEU A 70 3.91 -2.93 5.13
CA LEU A 70 2.71 -2.46 4.45
C LEU A 70 1.70 -3.58 4.28
N ALA A 71 0.44 -3.20 4.10
CA ALA A 71 -0.63 -4.13 3.75
C ALA A 71 -1.50 -3.52 2.64
N VAL A 72 -1.95 -4.37 1.73
CA VAL A 72 -2.75 -3.99 0.58
C VAL A 72 -3.98 -4.87 0.51
N VAL A 73 -5.14 -4.25 0.29
CA VAL A 73 -6.39 -4.95 0.01
C VAL A 73 -6.96 -4.39 -1.30
N LEU A 74 -7.38 -5.29 -2.17
CA LEU A 74 -8.04 -4.96 -3.44
C LEU A 74 -9.41 -5.64 -3.47
N SER A 75 -10.40 -4.90 -3.96
CA SER A 75 -11.73 -5.43 -4.27
C SER A 75 -12.13 -5.01 -5.68
N ASP A 76 -12.73 -5.94 -6.44
CA ASP A 76 -13.21 -5.63 -7.79
C ASP A 76 -14.70 -5.32 -7.86
N ARG A 77 -15.49 -5.71 -6.84
CA ARG A 77 -16.97 -5.69 -6.95
C ARG A 77 -17.74 -5.23 -5.71
N ARG A 78 -17.13 -5.17 -4.53
CA ARG A 78 -17.85 -4.87 -3.29
C ARG A 78 -16.98 -4.21 -2.24
N ALA A 79 -17.59 -3.36 -1.43
CA ALA A 79 -16.96 -2.96 -0.17
C ALA A 79 -16.82 -4.18 0.75
N ALA A 80 -15.68 -4.33 1.38
CA ALA A 80 -15.36 -5.48 2.21
C ALA A 80 -14.34 -5.14 3.29
N THR A 81 -14.13 -6.10 4.18
CA THR A 81 -13.03 -6.09 5.15
C THR A 81 -12.24 -7.39 4.96
N LYS A 82 -10.92 -7.28 4.87
CA LYS A 82 -10.03 -8.42 4.72
C LYS A 82 -9.12 -8.57 5.93
N ARG A 83 -9.09 -9.77 6.51
CA ARG A 83 -8.16 -10.09 7.58
C ARG A 83 -6.79 -10.43 6.99
N LEU A 84 -5.74 -9.75 7.47
CA LEU A 84 -4.36 -9.97 7.06
C LEU A 84 -3.47 -10.17 8.29
N HIS A 85 -2.40 -10.95 8.12
CA HIS A 85 -1.30 -11.03 9.07
C HIS A 85 -0.19 -10.07 8.61
N VAL A 86 0.12 -9.07 9.43
CA VAL A 86 1.15 -8.07 9.16
C VAL A 86 2.42 -8.27 9.98
N GLY A 87 2.43 -9.31 10.81
CA GLY A 87 3.55 -9.67 11.68
C GLY A 87 3.35 -9.23 13.12
N ALA A 88 3.67 -10.13 14.06
CA ALA A 88 3.54 -9.88 15.50
C ALA A 88 4.44 -8.73 16.00
N ARG A 89 5.47 -8.36 15.24
CA ARG A 89 6.32 -7.22 15.54
C ARG A 89 5.58 -5.87 15.53
N HIS A 90 4.42 -5.81 14.84
CA HIS A 90 3.56 -4.63 14.75
C HIS A 90 2.42 -4.60 15.76
N ALA A 91 2.38 -5.56 16.70
CA ALA A 91 1.33 -5.65 17.72
C ALA A 91 1.14 -4.31 18.44
N GLY A 92 -0.11 -3.83 18.51
CA GLY A 92 -0.47 -2.57 19.14
C GLY A 92 -0.14 -1.31 18.34
N GLU A 93 0.53 -1.41 17.20
CA GLU A 93 0.80 -0.25 16.35
C GLU A 93 -0.49 0.26 15.67
N GLN A 94 -0.53 1.56 15.44
CA GLN A 94 -1.51 2.17 14.54
C GLN A 94 -0.99 2.20 13.11
N TRP A 95 -1.85 1.76 12.19
CA TRP A 95 -1.60 1.82 10.76
C TRP A 95 -2.63 2.71 10.08
N ILE A 96 -2.18 3.53 9.16
CA ILE A 96 -2.99 4.51 8.42
C ILE A 96 -3.27 4.04 7.00
N CYS A 97 -4.46 4.37 6.49
CA CYS A 97 -4.78 4.21 5.08
C CYS A 97 -4.08 5.32 4.27
N VAL A 98 -3.03 4.95 3.54
CA VAL A 98 -2.13 5.91 2.88
C VAL A 98 -2.82 6.63 1.71
N LEU A 99 -3.70 5.93 0.99
CA LEU A 99 -4.46 6.53 -0.11
C LEU A 99 -5.73 7.27 0.36
N GLY A 100 -5.97 7.29 1.68
CA GLY A 100 -7.17 7.89 2.27
C GLY A 100 -8.42 7.02 2.16
N GLY A 101 -9.55 7.57 2.58
CA GLY A 101 -10.86 6.92 2.47
C GLY A 101 -11.25 6.00 3.62
N HIS A 102 -10.33 5.63 4.50
CA HIS A 102 -10.60 4.79 5.66
C HIS A 102 -9.86 5.28 6.90
N GLU A 103 -10.45 5.00 8.08
CA GLU A 103 -9.87 5.34 9.37
C GLU A 103 -8.60 4.52 9.67
N PRO A 104 -7.71 5.03 10.53
CA PRO A 104 -6.61 4.26 11.07
C PRO A 104 -7.08 2.99 11.78
N VAL A 105 -6.25 1.95 11.74
CA VAL A 105 -6.52 0.67 12.39
C VAL A 105 -5.42 0.36 13.40
N THR A 106 -5.76 -0.42 14.44
CA THR A 106 -4.79 -0.92 15.42
C THR A 106 -4.51 -2.39 15.14
N ILE A 107 -3.24 -2.76 15.07
CA ILE A 107 -2.80 -4.13 14.85
C ILE A 107 -3.03 -4.93 16.13
N GLY A 108 -3.65 -6.10 16.00
CA GLY A 108 -3.88 -7.01 17.13
C GLY A 108 -2.59 -7.58 17.73
N ASP A 109 -2.67 -8.08 18.96
CA ASP A 109 -1.55 -8.66 19.69
C ASP A 109 -0.93 -9.87 18.97
N ASP A 110 -1.71 -10.53 18.13
CA ASP A 110 -1.29 -11.66 17.29
C ASP A 110 -0.72 -11.24 15.92
N GLY A 111 -0.58 -9.94 15.67
CA GLY A 111 -0.11 -9.39 14.39
C GLY A 111 -1.14 -9.46 13.26
N ASN A 112 -2.41 -9.75 13.59
CA ASN A 112 -3.51 -9.73 12.63
C ASN A 112 -4.26 -8.41 12.69
N VAL A 113 -4.87 -8.05 11.56
CA VAL A 113 -5.68 -6.84 11.43
C VAL A 113 -6.77 -7.05 10.39
N GLU A 114 -7.89 -6.37 10.57
CA GLU A 114 -8.97 -6.30 9.60
C GLU A 114 -8.92 -4.96 8.88
N LEU A 115 -8.70 -5.01 7.56
CA LEU A 115 -8.52 -3.84 6.72
C LEU A 115 -9.71 -3.65 5.79
N PRO A 116 -10.41 -2.50 5.88
CA PRO A 116 -11.49 -2.19 4.96
C PRO A 116 -10.99 -1.80 3.57
N VAL A 117 -11.82 -2.10 2.58
CA VAL A 117 -11.66 -1.67 1.19
C VAL A 117 -13.01 -1.27 0.62
N SER A 118 -13.03 -0.20 -0.17
CA SER A 118 -14.22 0.26 -0.87
C SER A 118 -14.56 -0.63 -2.06
N ASP A 119 -15.77 -0.52 -2.58
CA ASP A 119 -16.24 -1.18 -3.79
C ASP A 119 -15.35 -0.83 -4.99
N GLY A 120 -14.86 -1.84 -5.70
CA GLY A 120 -13.92 -1.67 -6.82
C GLY A 120 -12.64 -0.92 -6.45
N GLY A 121 -12.22 -1.01 -5.18
CA GLY A 121 -11.21 -0.15 -4.59
C GLY A 121 -9.89 -0.84 -4.27
N LEU A 122 -8.95 0.01 -3.91
CA LEU A 122 -7.62 -0.33 -3.40
C LEU A 122 -7.42 0.41 -2.08
N SER A 123 -7.06 -0.32 -1.04
CA SER A 123 -6.61 0.24 0.24
C SER A 123 -5.17 -0.17 0.50
N VAL A 124 -4.33 0.80 0.84
CA VAL A 124 -2.93 0.57 1.20
C VAL A 124 -2.70 1.12 2.59
N TYR A 125 -2.25 0.26 3.48
CA TYR A 125 -1.97 0.60 4.88
C TYR A 125 -0.50 0.52 5.19
N ALA A 126 -0.03 1.42 6.03
CA ALA A 126 1.35 1.45 6.52
C ALA A 126 1.39 1.91 7.98
N PRO A 127 2.46 1.58 8.73
CA PRO A 127 2.63 2.09 10.09
C PRO A 127 2.52 3.62 10.12
N GLU A 128 1.85 4.17 11.13
CA GLU A 128 1.78 5.64 11.30
C GLU A 128 3.17 6.26 11.42
N ALA A 129 4.13 5.54 11.96
CA ALA A 129 5.54 5.94 12.03
C ALA A 129 6.18 6.19 10.66
N ALA A 130 5.61 5.67 9.57
CA ALA A 130 6.06 5.93 8.20
C ALA A 130 5.57 7.27 7.63
N ARG A 131 4.67 8.00 8.32
CA ARG A 131 4.10 9.27 7.86
C ARG A 131 5.14 10.27 7.34
N PRO A 132 6.29 10.52 8.01
CA PRO A 132 7.28 11.46 7.49
C PRO A 132 7.84 11.08 6.11
N ILE A 133 7.95 9.78 5.81
CA ILE A 133 8.39 9.27 4.51
C ILE A 133 7.32 9.57 3.45
N LEU A 134 6.06 9.35 3.79
CA LEU A 134 4.92 9.56 2.91
C LEU A 134 4.71 11.04 2.59
N ASP A 135 4.73 11.90 3.61
CA ASP A 135 4.59 13.35 3.47
C ASP A 135 5.73 13.95 2.61
N SER A 136 6.96 13.46 2.78
CA SER A 136 8.10 13.88 1.96
C SER A 136 7.93 13.50 0.49
N ALA A 137 7.36 12.33 0.21
CA ALA A 137 7.07 11.88 -1.15
C ALA A 137 5.99 12.75 -1.81
N GLU A 138 4.92 13.06 -1.11
CA GLU A 138 3.85 13.93 -1.61
C GLU A 138 4.36 15.34 -1.90
N GLN A 139 5.15 15.93 -1.00
CA GLN A 139 5.74 17.25 -1.21
C GLN A 139 6.66 17.30 -2.43
N HIS A 140 7.43 16.23 -2.66
CA HIS A 140 8.29 16.14 -3.84
C HIS A 140 7.49 16.13 -5.14
N LEU A 141 6.37 15.41 -5.15
CA LEU A 141 5.45 15.34 -6.29
C LEU A 141 4.77 16.69 -6.58
N LEU A 142 4.36 17.42 -5.55
CA LEU A 142 3.73 18.74 -5.70
C LEU A 142 4.70 19.79 -6.27
N ARG A 143 6.01 19.63 -6.04
CA ARG A 143 7.04 20.55 -6.58
C ARG A 143 7.40 20.29 -8.04
N GLN A 144 7.05 19.12 -8.58
CA GLN A 144 7.35 18.74 -9.97
C GLN A 144 6.19 19.03 -10.93
N ARG A 145 5.04 19.50 -10.42
CA ARG A 145 3.88 19.97 -11.19
C ARG A 145 3.94 21.48 -11.34
#